data_a3d2c2a85432fe1995c0ae9b8d25e8ba
#
_entry.id   a3d2c2a85432fe1995c0ae9b8d25e8ba
#
_cell.length_a   1.000
_cell.length_b   1.000
_cell.length_c   1.000
_cell.angle_alpha   90.00
_cell.angle_beta   90.00
_cell.angle_gamma   90.00
#
_symmetry.space_group_name_H-M   'P 1'
#
loop_
_entity.id
_entity.type
_entity.pdbx_description
1 polymer ?
#
loop_
_entity_poly.entity_id
_entity_poly.type
_entity_poly.pdbx_seq_one_letter_code
_entity_poly.pdbx_strand_id
1 'polypeptide(L)'
;MRSPLVLYWDSSALVSVLVPDPQREEALRWAQSPATHVISTLAWAEGLAVIARFQHERKISARAAEAAREEIGQAPWERFQDSPDWAILRELASRWTLPGADLWHLALAKTLQQERPELRLLSFDDRLSKAAAGEGLAATTST
;
A
#
# COMPACT_ATOMS: atom_id res chain seq x y z
N MET A 1 -15.18 -7.90 21.49
CA MET A 1 -15.08 -7.95 20.02
C MET A 1 -13.79 -7.30 19.55
N ARG A 2 -13.03 -8.01 18.77
CA ARG A 2 -11.80 -7.43 18.20
C ARG A 2 -12.15 -6.39 17.15
N SER A 3 -11.48 -5.23 17.19
CA SER A 3 -11.54 -4.30 16.09
C SER A 3 -10.94 -4.96 14.84
N PRO A 4 -11.59 -4.84 13.69
CA PRO A 4 -11.05 -5.45 12.47
C PRO A 4 -9.74 -4.78 12.08
N LEU A 5 -8.82 -5.57 11.55
CA LEU A 5 -7.56 -5.08 11.00
C LEU A 5 -7.85 -4.10 9.87
N VAL A 6 -7.19 -2.96 9.89
CA VAL A 6 -7.17 -2.02 8.76
C VAL A 6 -5.81 -2.16 8.10
N LEU A 7 -5.81 -2.54 6.84
CA LEU A 7 -4.59 -2.80 6.09
C LEU A 7 -4.39 -1.71 5.05
N TYR A 8 -3.36 -0.90 5.28
CA TYR A 8 -2.95 0.17 4.36
C TYR A 8 -1.97 -0.43 3.36
N TRP A 9 -2.32 -0.40 2.08
CA TRP A 9 -1.48 -0.93 1.01
C TRP A 9 -0.63 0.19 0.41
N ASP A 10 0.68 0.03 0.42
CA ASP A 10 1.53 0.94 -0.32
C ASP A 10 1.52 0.56 -1.81
N SER A 11 2.24 1.30 -2.62
CA SER A 11 2.27 1.06 -4.07
C SER A 11 2.86 -0.29 -4.42
N SER A 12 3.91 -0.73 -3.71
CA SER A 12 4.57 -2.00 -4.00
C SER A 12 3.62 -3.18 -3.77
N ALA A 13 2.85 -3.13 -2.68
CA ALA A 13 1.88 -4.16 -2.38
C ALA A 13 0.72 -4.16 -3.37
N LEU A 14 0.20 -2.97 -3.70
CA LEU A 14 -0.89 -2.84 -4.66
C LEU A 14 -0.50 -3.34 -6.04
N VAL A 15 0.66 -2.93 -6.53
CA VAL A 15 1.16 -3.33 -7.84
C VAL A 15 1.29 -4.85 -7.94
N SER A 16 1.65 -5.52 -6.84
CA SER A 16 1.83 -6.97 -6.84
C SER A 16 0.55 -7.75 -7.16
N VAL A 17 -0.64 -7.18 -6.90
CA VAL A 17 -1.90 -7.83 -7.30
C VAL A 17 -2.39 -7.38 -8.68
N LEU A 18 -1.85 -6.30 -9.22
CA LEU A 18 -2.36 -5.73 -10.48
C LEU A 18 -1.61 -6.22 -11.71
N VAL A 19 -0.33 -6.51 -11.58
CA VAL A 19 0.53 -6.91 -12.71
C VAL A 19 1.40 -8.10 -12.29
N PRO A 20 2.00 -8.84 -13.25
CA PRO A 20 2.91 -9.93 -12.92
C PRO A 20 4.05 -9.45 -12.00
N ASP A 21 4.23 -10.16 -10.89
CA ASP A 21 5.19 -9.77 -9.86
C ASP A 21 5.54 -10.98 -9.00
N PRO A 22 6.82 -11.13 -8.54
CA PRO A 22 7.22 -12.24 -7.68
C PRO A 22 6.42 -12.34 -6.38
N GLN A 23 5.90 -11.22 -5.87
CA GLN A 23 5.16 -11.16 -4.61
C GLN A 23 3.65 -11.35 -4.79
N ARG A 24 3.19 -11.63 -6.02
CA ARG A 24 1.76 -11.67 -6.32
C ARG A 24 1.00 -12.68 -5.46
N GLU A 25 1.54 -13.87 -5.27
CA GLU A 25 0.85 -14.91 -4.50
C GLU A 25 0.62 -14.46 -3.05
N GLU A 26 1.65 -13.89 -2.44
CA GLU A 26 1.53 -13.37 -1.08
C GLU A 26 0.56 -12.18 -1.03
N ALA A 27 0.64 -11.27 -1.99
CA ALA A 27 -0.26 -10.12 -2.06
C ALA A 27 -1.71 -10.56 -2.18
N LEU A 28 -1.99 -11.57 -2.99
CA LEU A 28 -3.35 -12.10 -3.14
C LEU A 28 -3.87 -12.72 -1.85
N ARG A 29 -3.02 -13.39 -1.08
CA ARG A 29 -3.41 -13.90 0.24
C ARG A 29 -3.82 -12.77 1.18
N TRP A 30 -3.05 -11.67 1.18
CA TRP A 30 -3.41 -10.49 1.97
C TRP A 30 -4.73 -9.88 1.51
N ALA A 31 -4.94 -9.75 0.19
CA ALA A 31 -6.17 -9.18 -0.37
C ALA A 31 -7.41 -9.97 0.02
N GLN A 32 -7.26 -11.26 0.25
CA GLN A 32 -8.35 -12.14 0.67
C GLN A 32 -8.55 -12.18 2.18
N SER A 33 -7.66 -11.55 2.95
CA SER A 33 -7.78 -11.56 4.41
C SER A 33 -8.97 -10.72 4.87
N PRO A 34 -9.59 -11.07 6.01
CA PRO A 34 -10.74 -10.33 6.54
C PRO A 34 -10.28 -9.05 7.22
N ALA A 35 -10.03 -8.03 6.42
CA ALA A 35 -9.56 -6.72 6.87
C ALA A 35 -10.26 -5.65 6.06
N THR A 36 -10.20 -4.40 6.54
CA THR A 36 -10.55 -3.24 5.73
C THR A 36 -9.28 -2.87 4.96
N HIS A 37 -9.34 -2.97 3.64
CA HIS A 37 -8.19 -2.69 2.77
C HIS A 37 -8.30 -1.26 2.25
N VAL A 38 -7.30 -0.43 2.54
CA VAL A 38 -7.33 0.98 2.15
C VAL A 38 -6.14 1.34 1.27
N ILE A 39 -6.39 2.21 0.30
CA ILE A 39 -5.34 2.76 -0.56
C ILE A 39 -5.48 4.28 -0.63
N SER A 40 -4.34 4.94 -0.74
CA SER A 40 -4.26 6.39 -0.89
C SER A 40 -4.33 6.81 -2.35
N THR A 41 -4.53 8.11 -2.58
CA THR A 41 -4.46 8.67 -3.94
C THR A 41 -3.06 8.48 -4.54
N LEU A 42 -2.00 8.52 -3.72
CA LEU A 42 -0.66 8.28 -4.22
C LEU A 42 -0.48 6.85 -4.70
N ALA A 43 -0.92 5.86 -3.93
CA ALA A 43 -0.86 4.46 -4.35
C ALA A 43 -1.69 4.23 -5.62
N TRP A 44 -2.85 4.86 -5.70
CA TRP A 44 -3.69 4.80 -6.90
C TRP A 44 -2.93 5.31 -8.12
N ALA A 45 -2.34 6.52 -8.01
CA ALA A 45 -1.60 7.12 -9.12
C ALA A 45 -0.40 6.27 -9.53
N GLU A 46 0.35 5.77 -8.56
CA GLU A 46 1.50 4.93 -8.83
C GLU A 46 1.09 3.60 -9.47
N GLY A 47 0.00 3.00 -9.02
CA GLY A 47 -0.55 1.78 -9.61
C GLY A 47 -0.97 1.97 -11.06
N LEU A 48 -1.70 3.05 -11.34
CA LEU A 48 -2.09 3.38 -12.71
C LEU A 48 -0.88 3.61 -13.61
N ALA A 49 0.15 4.27 -13.10
CA ALA A 49 1.37 4.54 -13.86
C ALA A 49 2.13 3.25 -14.19
N VAL A 50 2.19 2.31 -13.25
CA VAL A 50 2.85 1.02 -13.49
C VAL A 50 2.09 0.19 -14.52
N ILE A 51 0.76 0.17 -14.45
CA ILE A 51 -0.08 -0.54 -15.44
C ILE A 51 0.20 0.02 -16.85
N ALA A 52 0.21 1.35 -16.97
CA ALA A 52 0.48 2.01 -18.26
C ALA A 52 1.87 1.66 -18.78
N ARG A 53 2.88 1.68 -17.91
CA ARG A 53 4.24 1.34 -18.28
C ARG A 53 4.36 -0.11 -18.76
N PHE A 54 3.75 -1.05 -18.04
CA PHE A 54 3.79 -2.46 -18.41
C PHE A 54 3.12 -2.70 -19.76
N GLN A 55 2.01 -2.01 -20.02
CA GLN A 55 1.35 -2.10 -21.32
C GLN A 55 2.23 -1.51 -22.42
N HIS A 56 2.81 -0.35 -22.19
CA HIS A 56 3.69 0.30 -23.16
C HIS A 56 4.94 -0.54 -23.48
N GLU A 57 5.51 -1.19 -22.47
CA GLU A 57 6.66 -2.07 -22.63
C GLU A 57 6.27 -3.47 -23.09
N ARG A 58 5.00 -3.69 -23.39
CA ARG A 58 4.45 -4.97 -23.88
C ARG A 58 4.66 -6.13 -22.91
N LYS A 59 4.73 -5.84 -21.63
CA LYS A 59 4.81 -6.87 -20.58
C LYS A 59 3.43 -7.44 -20.26
N ILE A 60 2.38 -6.68 -20.53
CA ILE A 60 0.99 -7.12 -20.43
C ILE A 60 0.22 -6.66 -21.66
N SER A 61 -0.86 -7.39 -21.99
CA SER A 61 -1.73 -7.03 -23.10
C SER A 61 -2.60 -5.83 -22.76
N ALA A 62 -3.19 -5.21 -23.79
CA ALA A 62 -4.17 -4.13 -23.57
C ALA A 62 -5.35 -4.61 -22.74
N ARG A 63 -5.80 -5.86 -22.95
CA ARG A 63 -6.90 -6.43 -22.18
C ARG A 63 -6.52 -6.61 -20.70
N ALA A 64 -5.30 -7.11 -20.43
CA ALA A 64 -4.82 -7.27 -19.06
C ALA A 64 -4.66 -5.92 -18.37
N ALA A 65 -4.19 -4.90 -19.10
CA ALA A 65 -4.07 -3.56 -18.55
C ALA A 65 -5.44 -2.97 -18.18
N GLU A 66 -6.44 -3.17 -19.05
CA GLU A 66 -7.80 -2.69 -18.76
C GLU A 66 -8.40 -3.41 -17.55
N ALA A 67 -8.21 -4.72 -17.45
CA ALA A 67 -8.66 -5.49 -16.29
C ALA A 67 -8.01 -5.00 -15.00
N ALA A 68 -6.71 -4.69 -15.03
CA ALA A 68 -6.01 -4.16 -13.87
C ALA A 68 -6.54 -2.78 -13.46
N ARG A 69 -6.83 -1.92 -14.44
CA ARG A 69 -7.41 -0.59 -14.17
C ARG A 69 -8.80 -0.68 -13.53
N GLU A 70 -9.60 -1.64 -13.96
CA GLU A 70 -10.91 -1.88 -13.36
C GLU A 70 -10.76 -2.43 -11.93
N GLU A 71 -9.85 -3.36 -11.74
CA GLU A 71 -9.62 -3.98 -10.44
C GLU A 71 -9.19 -2.97 -9.38
N ILE A 72 -8.31 -2.04 -9.73
CA ILE A 72 -7.83 -1.02 -8.79
C ILE A 72 -8.96 -0.09 -8.33
N GLY A 73 -10.01 0.05 -9.13
CA GLY A 73 -11.17 0.87 -8.81
C GLY A 73 -12.27 0.18 -8.03
N GLN A 74 -12.10 -1.10 -7.70
CA GLN A 74 -13.13 -1.92 -7.10
C GLN A 74 -12.70 -2.51 -5.77
N ALA A 75 -13.62 -3.21 -5.09
CA ALA A 75 -13.30 -3.98 -3.91
C ALA A 75 -12.11 -4.90 -4.18
N PRO A 76 -11.29 -5.23 -3.16
CA PRO A 76 -11.56 -4.94 -1.75
C PRO A 76 -11.09 -3.57 -1.24
N TRP A 77 -10.53 -2.72 -2.08
CA TRP A 77 -9.90 -1.48 -1.61
C TRP A 77 -10.90 -0.35 -1.42
N GLU A 78 -10.82 0.30 -0.24
CA GLU A 78 -11.46 1.57 0.01
C GLU A 78 -10.46 2.68 -0.28
N ARG A 79 -10.87 3.67 -1.05
CA ARG A 79 -10.02 4.80 -1.41
C ARG A 79 -10.25 5.95 -0.44
N PHE A 80 -9.18 6.65 -0.09
CA PHE A 80 -9.28 7.84 0.74
C PHE A 80 -8.34 8.93 0.26
N GLN A 81 -8.65 10.17 0.62
CA GLN A 81 -7.94 11.34 0.11
C GLN A 81 -7.12 12.04 1.18
N ASP A 82 -6.95 11.43 2.34
CA ASP A 82 -6.18 11.99 3.43
C ASP A 82 -4.72 12.17 3.02
N SER A 83 -4.07 13.14 3.66
CA SER A 83 -2.65 13.37 3.48
C SER A 83 -1.95 13.25 4.83
N PRO A 84 -0.62 13.03 4.84
CA PRO A 84 0.12 12.92 6.09
C PRO A 84 0.07 14.22 6.90
N ASP A 85 0.05 14.08 8.22
CA ASP A 85 0.26 15.21 9.11
C ASP A 85 1.68 15.77 8.91
N TRP A 86 1.79 17.08 8.80
CA TRP A 86 3.08 17.74 8.52
C TRP A 86 4.14 17.47 9.60
N ALA A 87 3.76 17.49 10.88
CA ALA A 87 4.68 17.25 11.98
C ALA A 87 5.15 15.81 12.01
N ILE A 88 4.25 14.85 11.76
CA ILE A 88 4.58 13.42 11.70
C ILE A 88 5.55 13.17 10.55
N LEU A 89 5.27 13.74 9.38
CA LEU A 89 6.14 13.60 8.22
C LEU A 89 7.57 14.08 8.53
N ARG A 90 7.68 15.25 9.15
CA ARG A 90 8.98 15.82 9.54
C ARG A 90 9.71 14.94 10.54
N GLU A 91 9.00 14.44 11.54
CA GLU A 91 9.58 13.58 12.56
C GLU A 91 10.10 12.27 11.98
N LEU A 92 9.32 11.62 11.12
CA LEU A 92 9.73 10.37 10.48
C LEU A 92 10.92 10.58 9.55
N ALA A 93 10.96 11.72 8.85
CA ALA A 93 12.09 12.06 7.97
C ALA A 93 13.40 12.16 8.74
N SER A 94 13.35 12.54 10.02
CA SER A 94 14.56 12.62 10.85
C SER A 94 15.04 11.27 11.35
N ARG A 95 14.17 10.25 11.36
CA ARG A 95 14.49 8.90 11.84
C ARG A 95 14.81 7.91 10.74
N TRP A 96 14.22 8.09 9.58
CA TRP A 96 14.31 7.10 8.50
C TRP A 96 14.79 7.75 7.21
N THR A 97 15.73 7.10 6.53
CA THR A 97 16.19 7.53 5.21
C THR A 97 15.40 6.73 4.17
N LEU A 98 14.37 7.37 3.59
CA LEU A 98 13.47 6.75 2.63
C LEU A 98 13.28 7.66 1.43
N PRO A 99 13.03 7.10 0.24
CA PRO A 99 12.55 7.90 -0.88
C PRO A 99 11.27 8.65 -0.49
N GLY A 100 11.05 9.81 -1.13
CA GLY A 100 9.94 10.69 -0.75
C GLY A 100 8.57 10.04 -0.76
N ALA A 101 8.27 9.20 -1.75
CA ALA A 101 7.00 8.50 -1.81
C ALA A 101 6.83 7.50 -0.67
N ASP A 102 7.90 6.76 -0.32
CA ASP A 102 7.85 5.81 0.79
C ASP A 102 7.71 6.52 2.13
N LEU A 103 8.41 7.64 2.29
CA LEU A 103 8.25 8.47 3.48
C LEU A 103 6.82 8.97 3.62
N TRP A 104 6.23 9.40 2.52
CA TRP A 104 4.85 9.85 2.48
C TRP A 104 3.89 8.73 2.94
N HIS A 105 4.07 7.51 2.42
CA HIS A 105 3.23 6.36 2.82
C HIS A 105 3.39 6.04 4.30
N LEU A 106 4.62 6.04 4.80
CA LEU A 106 4.88 5.77 6.22
C LEU A 106 4.18 6.82 7.09
N ALA A 107 4.32 8.09 6.72
CA ALA A 107 3.73 9.19 7.47
C ALA A 107 2.21 9.17 7.43
N LEU A 108 1.60 8.84 6.28
CA LEU A 108 0.15 8.75 6.21
C LEU A 108 -0.37 7.58 7.06
N ALA A 109 0.28 6.43 6.98
CA ALA A 109 -0.11 5.29 7.81
C ALA A 109 -0.02 5.64 9.30
N LYS A 110 1.03 6.32 9.70
CA LYS A 110 1.20 6.76 11.10
C LYS A 110 0.13 7.76 11.51
N THR A 111 -0.20 8.70 10.63
CA THR A 111 -1.26 9.69 10.86
C THR A 111 -2.60 9.00 11.08
N LEU A 112 -2.95 8.06 10.21
CA LEU A 112 -4.21 7.33 10.29
C LEU A 112 -4.26 6.39 11.49
N GLN A 113 -3.14 5.81 11.88
CA GLN A 113 -3.07 4.91 13.03
C GLN A 113 -3.47 5.60 14.32
N GLN A 114 -3.28 6.92 14.42
CA GLN A 114 -3.69 7.67 15.60
C GLN A 114 -5.20 7.58 15.84
N GLU A 115 -5.99 7.55 14.78
CA GLU A 115 -7.45 7.40 14.86
C GLU A 115 -7.89 5.94 14.82
N ARG A 116 -7.10 5.10 14.17
CA ARG A 116 -7.38 3.66 14.02
C ARG A 116 -6.17 2.85 14.47
N PRO A 117 -6.05 2.56 15.77
CA PRO A 117 -4.87 1.84 16.32
C PRO A 117 -4.62 0.47 15.67
N GLU A 118 -5.65 -0.15 15.11
CA GLU A 118 -5.56 -1.45 14.43
C GLU A 118 -4.96 -1.37 13.02
N LEU A 119 -4.63 -0.16 12.53
CA LEU A 119 -4.08 0.01 11.19
C LEU A 119 -2.64 -0.51 11.12
N ARG A 120 -2.36 -1.25 10.06
CA ARG A 120 -1.00 -1.72 9.72
C ARG A 120 -0.70 -1.41 8.26
N LEU A 121 0.58 -1.21 7.97
CA LEU A 121 1.08 -0.90 6.63
C LEU A 121 1.60 -2.18 5.98
N LEU A 122 1.06 -2.51 4.82
CA LEU A 122 1.54 -3.62 4.01
C LEU A 122 2.44 -3.08 2.90
N SER A 123 3.68 -3.51 2.88
CA SER A 123 4.66 -3.15 1.87
C SER A 123 5.54 -4.34 1.55
N PHE A 124 5.97 -4.45 0.31
CA PHE A 124 6.98 -5.43 -0.11
C PHE A 124 8.32 -4.78 -0.39
N ASP A 125 8.46 -3.49 -0.09
CA ASP A 125 9.74 -2.79 -0.14
C ASP A 125 10.46 -2.99 1.19
N ASP A 126 11.70 -3.50 1.14
CA ASP A 126 12.45 -3.85 2.36
C ASP A 126 12.69 -2.66 3.27
N ARG A 127 13.07 -1.52 2.71
CA ARG A 127 13.37 -0.34 3.52
C ARG A 127 12.11 0.22 4.20
N LEU A 128 11.01 0.32 3.44
CA LEU A 128 9.75 0.78 4.00
C LEU A 128 9.22 -0.21 5.04
N SER A 129 9.32 -1.52 4.79
CA SER A 129 8.88 -2.54 5.74
C SER A 129 9.65 -2.46 7.05
N LYS A 130 10.97 -2.22 7.00
CA LYS A 130 11.77 -2.06 8.22
C LYS A 130 11.36 -0.81 9.00
N ALA A 131 11.13 0.29 8.30
CA ALA A 131 10.68 1.53 8.94
C ALA A 131 9.31 1.33 9.58
N ALA A 132 8.39 0.68 8.86
CA ALA A 132 7.06 0.37 9.39
C ALA A 132 7.15 -0.48 10.66
N ALA A 133 8.01 -1.49 10.68
CA ALA A 133 8.22 -2.32 11.87
C ALA A 133 8.73 -1.48 13.04
N GLY A 134 9.69 -0.59 12.79
CA GLY A 134 10.22 0.31 13.81
C GLY A 134 9.21 1.29 14.36
N GLU A 135 8.16 1.59 13.60
CA GLU A 135 7.10 2.52 14.01
C GLU A 135 5.85 1.82 14.54
N GLY A 136 5.87 0.51 14.70
CA GLY A 136 4.70 -0.23 15.18
C GLY A 136 3.60 -0.39 14.15
N LEU A 137 3.95 -0.32 12.87
CA LEU A 137 3.00 -0.35 11.75
C LEU A 137 3.08 -1.63 10.90
N ALA A 138 4.01 -2.53 11.19
CA ALA A 138 4.21 -3.68 10.30
C ALA A 138 2.98 -4.58 10.26
N ALA A 139 2.55 -4.93 9.05
CA ALA A 139 1.58 -5.97 8.84
C ALA A 139 2.29 -7.32 8.95
N THR A 140 1.80 -8.18 9.84
CA THR A 140 2.39 -9.51 10.02
C THR A 140 1.32 -10.57 9.76
N THR A 141 1.74 -11.65 9.11
CA THR A 141 0.86 -12.80 8.95
C THR A 141 0.64 -13.41 10.33
N SER A 142 -0.62 -13.61 10.72
CA SER A 142 -0.91 -14.42 11.89
C SER A 142 -0.64 -15.88 11.53
N THR A 143 0.27 -16.47 12.23
CA THR A 143 0.52 -17.91 12.11
C THR A 143 -0.44 -18.68 12.98
#